data_d343ccf811a304fe46a713d7d91e803d
#
_entry.id   d343ccf811a304fe46a713d7d91e803d
#
_cell.length_a   1.000
_cell.length_b   1.000
_cell.length_c   1.000
_cell.angle_alpha   90.00
_cell.angle_beta   90.00
_cell.angle_gamma   90.00
#
_symmetry.space_group_name_H-M   'P 1'
#
loop_
_entity.id
_entity.type
_entity.pdbx_description
1 polymer ?
#
loop_
_entity_poly.entity_id
_entity_poly.type
_entity_poly.pdbx_seq_one_letter_code
_entity_poly.pdbx_strand_id
1 'polypeptide(L)' 'MTRDVPGPETAPEVVVVRGDSLWSIAARHLPAGSTDRQVAEAVERWYATNAHVVGADPDLVRPGQVLVAPSA' A
#
# COMPACT_ATOMS: atom_id res chain seq x y z
N MET A 1 17.49 -9.50 22.01
CA MET A 1 17.35 -9.38 21.51
C MET A 1 16.60 -9.29 20.78
N THR A 2 16.28 -9.05 20.68
CA THR A 2 15.78 -8.91 20.06
C THR A 2 15.23 -8.67 19.42
N ARG A 3 14.93 -8.33 19.11
CA ARG A 3 14.31 -8.04 18.54
C ARG A 3 13.92 -7.61 17.52
N ASP A 4 14.00 -7.43 17.12
CA ASP A 4 13.88 -7.02 15.80
C ASP A 4 12.82 -7.65 15.03
N VAL A 5 11.97 -8.32 15.68
CA VAL A 5 10.77 -8.87 15.10
C VAL A 5 9.81 -7.71 14.94
N PRO A 6 9.30 -7.45 13.74
CA PRO A 6 8.34 -6.39 13.56
C PRO A 6 7.10 -6.67 14.38
N GLY A 7 6.70 -5.71 15.16
CA GLY A 7 5.47 -5.81 15.88
C GLY A 7 4.29 -5.45 14.99
N PRO A 8 3.07 -5.54 15.52
CA PRO A 8 1.89 -5.20 14.74
C PRO A 8 1.90 -3.75 14.26
N GLU A 9 2.61 -2.91 14.96
CA GLU A 9 2.69 -1.50 14.60
C GLU A 9 3.69 -1.25 13.48
N THR A 10 4.50 -2.25 13.12
CA THR A 10 5.52 -2.10 12.08
C THR A 10 4.99 -2.68 10.79
N ALA A 11 4.57 -1.85 9.88
CA ALA A 11 4.05 -2.30 8.59
C ALA A 11 5.12 -2.13 7.53
N PRO A 12 5.12 -2.99 6.49
CA PRO A 12 6.07 -2.83 5.40
C PRO A 12 5.89 -1.50 4.70
N GLU A 13 7.01 -0.92 4.30
CA GLU A 13 7.00 0.28 3.49
C GLU A 13 7.24 -0.07 2.04
N VAL A 14 6.58 0.66 1.16
CA VAL A 14 6.71 0.47 -0.28
C VAL A 14 7.08 1.80 -0.89
N VAL A 15 8.18 1.82 -1.65
CA VAL A 15 8.56 3.02 -2.38
C VAL A 15 7.89 2.95 -3.75
N VAL A 16 7.15 4.00 -4.09
CA VAL A 16 6.48 4.09 -5.39
C VAL A 16 7.55 4.28 -6.45
N VAL A 17 7.50 3.48 -7.50
CA VAL A 17 8.39 3.60 -8.63
C VAL A 17 7.60 4.06 -9.83
N ARG A 18 8.30 4.55 -10.83
CA ARG A 18 7.69 5.07 -12.04
C ARG A 18 6.77 4.02 -12.65
N GLY A 19 5.57 4.41 -12.98
CA GLY A 19 4.58 3.52 -13.56
C GLY A 19 3.69 2.83 -12.54
N ASP A 20 3.96 2.97 -11.25
CA ASP A 20 3.12 2.39 -10.22
C ASP A 20 1.83 3.18 -10.04
N SER A 21 0.82 2.47 -9.57
CA SER A 21 -0.45 3.05 -9.13
C SER A 21 -0.82 2.38 -7.82
N LEU A 22 -1.80 2.95 -7.12
CA LEU A 22 -2.31 2.27 -5.92
C LEU A 22 -2.86 0.89 -6.28
N TRP A 23 -3.47 0.76 -7.45
CA TRP A 23 -3.98 -0.53 -7.88
C TRP A 23 -2.85 -1.56 -8.01
N SER A 24 -1.79 -1.20 -8.72
CA SER A 24 -0.68 -2.14 -8.92
C SER A 24 0.00 -2.48 -7.62
N ILE A 25 0.15 -1.51 -6.73
CA ILE A 25 0.77 -1.73 -5.43
C ILE A 25 -0.10 -2.64 -4.59
N ALA A 26 -1.40 -2.34 -4.50
CA ALA A 26 -2.32 -3.16 -3.73
C ALA A 26 -2.38 -4.58 -4.27
N ALA A 27 -2.42 -4.73 -5.58
CA ALA A 27 -2.51 -6.05 -6.20
C ALA A 27 -1.28 -6.90 -5.89
N ARG A 28 -0.10 -6.28 -5.88
CA ARG A 28 1.13 -7.01 -5.59
C ARG A 28 1.16 -7.55 -4.16
N HIS A 29 0.41 -6.92 -3.26
CA HIS A 29 0.41 -7.31 -1.85
C HIS A 29 -0.77 -8.19 -1.48
N LEU A 30 -1.52 -8.65 -2.48
CA LEU A 30 -2.58 -9.62 -2.28
C LEU A 30 -2.13 -10.98 -2.82
N PRO A 31 -2.75 -12.06 -2.34
CA PRO A 31 -2.43 -13.39 -2.87
C PRO A 31 -2.73 -13.47 -4.36
N ALA A 32 -1.96 -14.32 -5.05
CA ALA A 32 -2.21 -14.57 -6.45
C ALA A 32 -3.64 -15.11 -6.61
N GLY A 33 -4.31 -14.67 -7.67
CA GLY A 33 -5.68 -15.08 -7.91
C GLY A 33 -6.72 -14.20 -7.25
N SER A 34 -6.32 -13.12 -6.58
CA SER A 34 -7.28 -12.18 -6.01
C SER A 34 -8.13 -11.56 -7.11
N THR A 35 -9.39 -11.34 -6.80
CA THR A 35 -10.33 -10.76 -7.76
C THR A 35 -10.13 -9.25 -7.85
N ASP A 36 -10.65 -8.66 -8.92
CA ASP A 36 -10.63 -7.21 -9.06
C ASP A 36 -11.34 -6.52 -7.91
N ARG A 37 -12.40 -7.12 -7.40
CA ARG A 37 -13.12 -6.56 -6.25
C ARG A 37 -12.21 -6.53 -5.03
N GLN A 38 -11.45 -7.59 -4.82
CA GLN A 38 -10.52 -7.65 -3.69
C GLN A 38 -9.43 -6.60 -3.85
N VAL A 39 -8.94 -6.40 -5.06
CA VAL A 39 -7.94 -5.37 -5.30
C VAL A 39 -8.53 -3.99 -5.06
N ALA A 40 -9.76 -3.74 -5.51
CA ALA A 40 -10.41 -2.45 -5.30
C ALA A 40 -10.58 -2.15 -3.81
N GLU A 41 -10.97 -3.15 -3.04
CA GLU A 41 -11.09 -2.99 -1.59
C GLU A 41 -9.75 -2.72 -0.94
N ALA A 42 -8.72 -3.39 -1.42
CA ALA A 42 -7.36 -3.17 -0.92
C ALA A 42 -6.89 -1.75 -1.24
N VAL A 43 -7.20 -1.25 -2.43
CA VAL A 43 -6.85 0.11 -2.82
C VAL A 43 -7.45 1.11 -1.84
N GLU A 44 -8.70 0.90 -1.43
CA GLU A 44 -9.32 1.80 -0.46
C GLU A 44 -8.57 1.79 0.86
N ARG A 45 -8.14 0.64 1.31
CA ARG A 45 -7.37 0.54 2.56
C ARG A 45 -6.01 1.20 2.42
N TRP A 46 -5.35 0.99 1.28
CA TRP A 46 -4.06 1.62 1.03
C TRP A 46 -4.20 3.13 1.01
N TYR A 47 -5.26 3.63 0.37
CA TYR A 47 -5.47 5.06 0.33
C TYR A 47 -5.77 5.63 1.71
N ALA A 48 -6.64 4.96 2.47
CA ALA A 48 -6.98 5.46 3.81
C ALA A 48 -5.75 5.55 4.71
N THR A 49 -4.86 4.56 4.62
CA THR A 49 -3.64 4.55 5.43
C THR A 49 -2.66 5.62 5.00
N ASN A 50 -2.64 5.98 3.71
CA ASN A 50 -1.62 6.84 3.16
C ASN A 50 -2.17 8.16 2.60
N ALA A 51 -3.38 8.52 2.98
CA ALA A 51 -4.03 9.71 2.39
C ALA A 51 -3.20 10.97 2.58
N HIS A 52 -2.50 11.08 3.70
CA HIS A 52 -1.67 12.25 3.99
C HIS A 52 -0.46 12.36 3.06
N VAL A 53 -0.03 11.26 2.47
CA VAL A 53 1.07 11.25 1.51
C VAL A 53 0.53 11.38 0.08
N VAL A 54 -0.53 10.63 -0.23
CA VAL A 54 -1.07 10.59 -1.58
C VAL A 54 -1.84 11.86 -1.93
N GLY A 55 -2.52 12.43 -0.95
CA GLY A 55 -3.32 13.63 -1.16
C GLY A 55 -4.75 13.30 -1.53
N ALA A 56 -5.45 14.27 -2.08
CA ALA A 56 -6.88 14.15 -2.31
C ALA A 56 -7.24 13.21 -3.45
N ASP A 57 -6.29 12.93 -4.36
CA ASP A 57 -6.58 12.11 -5.53
C ASP A 57 -5.88 10.77 -5.39
N PRO A 58 -6.64 9.69 -5.17
CA PRO A 58 -6.04 8.36 -4.97
C PRO A 58 -5.33 7.83 -6.22
N ASP A 59 -5.56 8.43 -7.39
CA ASP A 59 -4.89 8.00 -8.60
C ASP A 59 -3.54 8.65 -8.79
N LEU A 60 -3.17 9.62 -7.92
CA LEU A 60 -1.95 10.39 -8.09
C LEU A 60 -0.89 9.97 -7.09
N VAL A 61 -0.33 8.78 -7.29
CA VAL A 61 0.90 8.42 -6.57
C VAL A 61 2.09 8.82 -7.44
N ARG A 62 3.17 9.21 -6.80
CA ARG A 62 4.35 9.72 -7.50
C ARG A 62 5.56 8.88 -7.15
N PRO A 63 6.47 8.69 -8.10
CA PRO A 63 7.71 7.96 -7.79
C PRO A 63 8.44 8.61 -6.63
N GLY A 64 8.98 7.80 -5.76
CA GLY A 64 9.69 8.25 -4.59
C GLY A 64 8.86 8.41 -3.34
N GLN A 65 7.53 8.41 -3.46
CA GLN A 65 6.69 8.41 -2.27
C GLN A 65 6.85 7.10 -1.52
N VAL A 66 6.83 7.18 -0.20
CA VAL A 66 6.91 6.00 0.65
C VAL A 66 5.53 5.76 1.23
N LEU A 67 4.96 4.61 0.93
CA LEU A 67 3.65 4.22 1.41
C LEU A 67 3.81 3.13 2.45
N VAL A 68 2.88 3.09 3.39
CA VAL A 68 2.86 2.07 4.44
C VAL A 68 1.72 1.11 4.13
N ALA A 69 2.01 -0.18 4.18
CA ALA A 69 0.98 -1.18 3.93
C ALA A 69 -0.07 -1.11 5.03
N PRO A 70 -1.36 -1.21 4.66
CA PRO A 70 -2.40 -1.16 5.68
C PRO A 70 -2.33 -2.39 6.57
N SER A 71 -2.67 -2.17 7.82
CA SER A 71 -2.79 -3.29 8.77
C SER A 71 -3.99 -4.12 8.41
N ALA A 72 -3.88 -5.40 8.61
CA ALA A 72 -4.97 -6.32 8.36
C ALA A 72 -6.10 -6.11 9.37
#